data_068f102d7a4c502e159a5b12738c8600
#
_entry.id   068f102d7a4c502e159a5b12738c8600
#
_cell.length_a   1.000
_cell.length_b   1.000
_cell.length_c   1.000
_cell.angle_alpha   90.00
_cell.angle_beta   90.00
_cell.angle_gamma   90.00
#
_symmetry.space_group_name_H-M   'P 1'
#
loop_
_entity.id
_entity.type
_entity.pdbx_description
1 polymer ?
#
loop_
_entity_poly.entity_id
_entity_poly.type
_entity_poly.pdbx_seq_one_letter_code
_entity_poly.pdbx_strand_id
1 'polypeptide(L)'
;MKFKFNIKREIKILVAILVVAGIIAFTERRQGRASIKDITIKMVNINENHFLDENDIIDFMQLDRENLKGASLDRVNLKEVEQKIKREPFIKDAQLYSDLKGNLVVRTELRRPVARIVRNDGPDGYIAEDGTIMPVSDKFTARVVLISGPYVNSLLRQKNLNDFEDGKNLLGLIEAIRDDEFWNAQIAQLEIDSKMRITLFPQVGDERIEFGKPENSEVKFKKLMIFYKEILPRVGWNKYSRVNLEYEGQIVAE
;
A
#
# COMPACT_ATOMS: atom_id res chain seq x y z
N MET A 1 -64.33 -1.38 7.05
CA MET A 1 -63.38 -2.47 7.36
C MET A 1 -62.93 -2.33 8.80
N LYS A 2 -63.46 -3.18 9.75
CA LYS A 2 -63.11 -3.10 11.17
C LYS A 2 -61.85 -3.98 11.40
N PHE A 3 -60.69 -3.35 11.58
CA PHE A 3 -59.48 -4.05 12.03
C PHE A 3 -59.72 -4.58 13.46
N LYS A 4 -59.88 -5.86 13.61
CA LYS A 4 -59.86 -6.51 14.94
C LYS A 4 -58.41 -6.59 15.41
N PHE A 5 -57.97 -5.62 16.20
CA PHE A 5 -56.68 -5.66 16.91
C PHE A 5 -56.71 -6.81 17.95
N ASN A 6 -55.87 -7.83 17.77
CA ASN A 6 -55.80 -8.95 18.71
C ASN A 6 -54.77 -8.56 19.81
N ILE A 7 -55.25 -7.78 20.79
CA ILE A 7 -54.47 -7.17 21.88
C ILE A 7 -53.54 -8.20 22.56
N LYS A 8 -53.96 -9.46 22.70
CA LYS A 8 -53.12 -10.53 23.30
C LYS A 8 -51.90 -10.89 22.42
N ARG A 9 -52.02 -10.83 21.12
CA ARG A 9 -50.91 -11.10 20.18
C ARG A 9 -49.92 -9.93 20.13
N GLU A 10 -50.41 -8.72 20.11
CA GLU A 10 -49.60 -7.49 20.10
C GLU A 10 -48.78 -7.34 21.40
N ILE A 11 -49.40 -7.66 22.57
CA ILE A 11 -48.67 -7.66 23.84
C ILE A 11 -47.57 -8.70 23.86
N LYS A 12 -47.79 -9.90 23.32
CA LYS A 12 -46.73 -10.94 23.24
C LYS A 12 -45.54 -10.51 22.37
N ILE A 13 -45.86 -9.84 21.25
CA ILE A 13 -44.81 -9.30 20.34
C ILE A 13 -44.02 -8.19 21.06
N LEU A 14 -44.72 -7.28 21.75
CA LEU A 14 -44.07 -6.18 22.48
C LEU A 14 -43.15 -6.72 23.59
N VAL A 15 -43.62 -7.71 24.34
CA VAL A 15 -42.81 -8.38 25.39
C VAL A 15 -41.59 -9.08 24.77
N ALA A 16 -41.73 -9.78 23.64
CA ALA A 16 -40.61 -10.42 22.95
C ALA A 16 -39.57 -9.37 22.49
N ILE A 17 -40.00 -8.23 21.96
CA ILE A 17 -39.10 -7.13 21.57
C ILE A 17 -38.37 -6.56 22.79
N LEU A 18 -39.08 -6.35 23.92
CA LEU A 18 -38.45 -5.86 25.14
C LEU A 18 -37.44 -6.86 25.74
N VAL A 19 -37.70 -8.15 25.64
CA VAL A 19 -36.76 -9.21 26.09
C VAL A 19 -35.50 -9.20 25.19
N VAL A 20 -35.68 -9.14 23.88
CA VAL A 20 -34.56 -9.07 22.94
C VAL A 20 -33.73 -7.80 23.15
N ALA A 21 -34.39 -6.64 23.29
CA ALA A 21 -33.70 -5.38 23.60
C ALA A 21 -32.97 -5.45 24.94
N GLY A 22 -33.56 -6.08 25.95
CA GLY A 22 -32.93 -6.30 27.27
C GLY A 22 -31.68 -7.22 27.18
N ILE A 23 -31.75 -8.29 26.38
CA ILE A 23 -30.61 -9.19 26.14
C ILE A 23 -29.48 -8.42 25.40
N ILE A 24 -29.81 -7.64 24.37
CA ILE A 24 -28.84 -6.83 23.65
C ILE A 24 -28.18 -5.83 24.60
N ALA A 25 -28.95 -5.04 25.34
CA ALA A 25 -28.44 -4.06 26.30
C ALA A 25 -27.59 -4.68 27.42
N PHE A 26 -27.96 -5.89 27.88
CA PHE A 26 -27.18 -6.63 28.86
C PHE A 26 -25.86 -7.13 28.31
N THR A 27 -25.86 -7.60 27.06
CA THR A 27 -24.66 -8.10 26.39
C THR A 27 -23.69 -6.93 26.11
N GLU A 28 -24.18 -5.79 25.64
CA GLU A 28 -23.36 -4.58 25.43
C GLU A 28 -22.72 -4.07 26.73
N ARG A 29 -23.50 -4.01 27.82
CA ARG A 29 -22.97 -3.59 29.13
C ARG A 29 -21.91 -4.57 29.69
N ARG A 30 -22.03 -5.84 29.37
CA ARG A 30 -21.07 -6.86 29.81
C ARG A 30 -19.77 -6.82 28.99
N GLN A 31 -19.87 -6.54 27.70
CA GLN A 31 -18.72 -6.37 26.81
C GLN A 31 -17.92 -5.10 27.15
N GLY A 32 -18.59 -3.96 27.39
CA GLY A 32 -17.92 -2.69 27.72
C GLY A 32 -17.16 -2.69 29.06
N ARG A 33 -17.55 -3.56 30.01
CA ARG A 33 -16.87 -3.73 31.31
C ARG A 33 -15.79 -4.80 31.30
N ALA A 34 -15.55 -5.44 30.15
CA ALA A 34 -14.48 -6.43 30.06
C ALA A 34 -13.13 -5.73 30.25
N SER A 35 -12.35 -6.21 31.19
CA SER A 35 -10.97 -5.79 31.40
C SER A 35 -10.10 -6.39 30.30
N ILE A 36 -9.21 -5.57 29.71
CA ILE A 36 -8.22 -6.01 28.73
C ILE A 36 -7.23 -6.95 29.43
N LYS A 37 -7.23 -8.22 29.03
CA LYS A 37 -6.33 -9.21 29.60
C LYS A 37 -4.95 -9.15 29.00
N ASP A 38 -4.87 -9.07 27.66
CA ASP A 38 -3.63 -8.99 26.91
C ASP A 38 -3.84 -8.26 25.58
N ILE A 39 -2.74 -7.87 24.92
CA ILE A 39 -2.73 -7.23 23.62
C ILE A 39 -2.11 -8.22 22.63
N THR A 40 -2.84 -8.52 21.57
CA THR A 40 -2.38 -9.38 20.48
C THR A 40 -2.25 -8.56 19.21
N ILE A 41 -1.05 -8.47 18.64
CA ILE A 41 -0.80 -7.77 17.38
C ILE A 41 -0.77 -8.80 16.26
N LYS A 42 -1.49 -8.51 15.17
CA LYS A 42 -1.53 -9.32 13.95
C LYS A 42 -1.17 -8.44 12.76
N MET A 43 0.00 -8.65 12.19
CA MET A 43 0.48 -7.91 11.04
C MET A 43 0.28 -8.74 9.77
N VAL A 44 -0.34 -8.14 8.77
CA VAL A 44 -0.54 -8.71 7.42
C VAL A 44 0.51 -8.11 6.49
N ASN A 45 1.00 -8.90 5.54
CA ASN A 45 2.08 -8.56 4.60
C ASN A 45 3.49 -8.42 5.24
N ILE A 46 3.68 -8.87 6.48
CA ILE A 46 4.99 -8.79 7.14
C ILE A 46 6.07 -9.64 6.45
N ASN A 47 5.70 -10.73 5.79
CA ASN A 47 6.66 -11.61 5.11
C ASN A 47 7.32 -10.95 3.89
N GLU A 48 6.71 -9.92 3.33
CA GLU A 48 7.18 -9.22 2.13
C GLU A 48 7.86 -7.89 2.47
N ASN A 49 7.57 -7.34 3.65
CA ASN A 49 8.20 -6.11 4.12
C ASN A 49 8.32 -6.10 5.65
N HIS A 50 9.47 -5.67 6.14
CA HIS A 50 9.79 -5.58 7.55
C HIS A 50 10.07 -4.12 7.96
N PHE A 51 9.37 -3.15 7.36
CA PHE A 51 9.52 -1.74 7.71
C PHE A 51 9.13 -1.44 9.14
N LEU A 52 8.18 -2.21 9.69
CA LEU A 52 7.68 -2.10 11.06
C LEU A 52 7.69 -3.46 11.73
N ASP A 53 7.82 -3.46 13.06
CA ASP A 53 7.62 -4.61 13.92
C ASP A 53 6.45 -4.38 14.91
N GLU A 54 6.18 -5.36 15.77
CA GLU A 54 5.10 -5.29 16.75
C GLU A 54 5.30 -4.16 17.78
N ASN A 55 6.55 -3.81 18.11
CA ASN A 55 6.85 -2.75 19.08
C ASN A 55 6.48 -1.38 18.48
N ASP A 56 6.76 -1.16 17.17
CA ASP A 56 6.35 0.06 16.50
C ASP A 56 4.82 0.26 16.58
N ILE A 57 4.04 -0.82 16.38
CA ILE A 57 2.57 -0.75 16.49
C ILE A 57 2.14 -0.35 17.90
N ILE A 58 2.82 -0.87 18.93
CA ILE A 58 2.56 -0.50 20.33
C ILE A 58 2.85 0.97 20.56
N ASP A 59 3.99 1.44 20.04
CA ASP A 59 4.41 2.85 20.18
C ASP A 59 3.43 3.80 19.47
N PHE A 60 2.93 3.42 18.28
CA PHE A 60 1.93 4.20 17.54
C PHE A 60 0.59 4.29 18.26
N MET A 61 0.24 3.28 19.05
CA MET A 61 -0.96 3.34 19.88
C MET A 61 -0.85 4.47 20.93
N GLN A 62 0.37 4.87 21.29
CA GLN A 62 0.63 5.86 22.36
C GLN A 62 -0.07 5.48 23.68
N LEU A 63 -0.22 4.21 23.90
CA LEU A 63 -0.83 3.64 25.09
C LEU A 63 0.23 2.80 25.79
N ASP A 64 0.46 3.08 27.06
CA ASP A 64 1.37 2.29 27.86
C ASP A 64 0.78 0.86 28.03
N ARG A 65 1.54 -0.12 27.56
CA ARG A 65 1.13 -1.54 27.56
C ARG A 65 0.77 -2.03 28.97
N GLU A 66 1.47 -1.53 30.00
CA GLU A 66 1.21 -1.89 31.39
C GLU A 66 -0.10 -1.26 31.89
N ASN A 67 -0.40 -0.05 31.49
CA ASN A 67 -1.63 0.66 31.85
C ASN A 67 -2.87 0.14 31.09
N LEU A 68 -2.68 -0.55 29.96
CA LEU A 68 -3.78 -1.15 29.21
C LEU A 68 -4.20 -2.51 29.78
N LYS A 69 -3.25 -3.29 30.31
CA LYS A 69 -3.59 -4.55 30.99
C LYS A 69 -4.38 -4.25 32.26
N GLY A 70 -5.58 -4.78 32.34
CA GLY A 70 -6.50 -4.53 33.45
C GLY A 70 -7.39 -3.29 33.27
N ALA A 71 -7.13 -2.42 32.29
CA ALA A 71 -8.01 -1.32 31.98
C ALA A 71 -9.35 -1.80 31.43
N SER A 72 -10.42 -1.08 31.73
CA SER A 72 -11.74 -1.35 31.18
C SER A 72 -11.79 -0.89 29.71
N LEU A 73 -12.30 -1.75 28.84
CA LEU A 73 -12.34 -1.53 27.39
C LEU A 73 -13.11 -0.23 27.01
N ASP A 74 -14.12 0.12 27.78
CA ASP A 74 -14.94 1.32 27.59
C ASP A 74 -14.18 2.64 27.88
N ARG A 75 -13.03 2.58 28.56
CA ARG A 75 -12.16 3.75 28.77
C ARG A 75 -11.20 4.01 27.62
N VAL A 76 -11.01 3.06 26.73
CA VAL A 76 -10.11 3.16 25.59
C VAL A 76 -10.92 3.52 24.35
N ASN A 77 -10.67 4.69 23.78
CA ASN A 77 -11.29 5.06 22.50
C ASN A 77 -10.59 4.30 21.36
N LEU A 78 -11.01 3.05 21.12
CA LEU A 78 -10.41 2.18 20.11
C LEU A 78 -10.40 2.83 18.72
N LYS A 79 -11.45 3.59 18.37
CA LYS A 79 -11.54 4.29 17.09
C LYS A 79 -10.47 5.39 16.95
N GLU A 80 -10.16 6.10 18.03
CA GLU A 80 -9.11 7.11 18.04
C GLU A 80 -7.72 6.48 17.87
N VAL A 81 -7.47 5.37 18.59
CA VAL A 81 -6.22 4.60 18.47
C VAL A 81 -6.04 4.04 17.06
N GLU A 82 -7.10 3.46 16.49
CA GLU A 82 -7.12 2.99 15.10
C GLU A 82 -6.75 4.09 14.11
N GLN A 83 -7.32 5.28 14.29
CA GLN A 83 -7.03 6.46 13.46
C GLN A 83 -5.57 6.93 13.60
N LYS A 84 -4.97 6.83 14.80
CA LYS A 84 -3.56 7.15 15.00
C LYS A 84 -2.66 6.18 14.22
N ILE A 85 -2.91 4.88 14.36
CA ILE A 85 -2.17 3.85 13.65
C ILE A 85 -2.30 4.02 12.12
N LYS A 86 -3.50 4.31 11.60
CA LYS A 86 -3.74 4.54 10.16
C LYS A 86 -3.04 5.76 9.59
N ARG A 87 -2.57 6.70 10.43
CA ARG A 87 -1.81 7.86 9.97
C ARG A 87 -0.36 7.54 9.63
N GLU A 88 0.14 6.40 10.10
CA GLU A 88 1.51 5.97 9.82
C GLU A 88 1.69 5.60 8.35
N PRO A 89 2.69 6.16 7.65
CA PRO A 89 2.84 6.00 6.21
C PRO A 89 2.97 4.54 5.76
N PHE A 90 3.52 3.66 6.60
CA PHE A 90 3.73 2.25 6.30
C PHE A 90 2.47 1.40 6.48
N ILE A 91 1.41 1.95 7.09
CA ILE A 91 0.19 1.21 7.41
C ILE A 91 -0.91 1.55 6.41
N LYS A 92 -1.40 0.53 5.71
CA LYS A 92 -2.50 0.63 4.75
C LYS A 92 -3.85 0.63 5.46
N ASP A 93 -4.03 -0.29 6.42
CA ASP A 93 -5.23 -0.38 7.24
C ASP A 93 -4.92 -0.88 8.64
N ALA A 94 -5.76 -0.51 9.61
CA ALA A 94 -5.70 -0.99 10.97
C ALA A 94 -7.12 -1.21 11.51
N GLN A 95 -7.29 -2.24 12.33
CA GLN A 95 -8.55 -2.58 12.98
C GLN A 95 -8.26 -2.98 14.43
N LEU A 96 -8.99 -2.39 15.35
CA LEU A 96 -8.89 -2.70 16.77
C LEU A 96 -10.22 -3.27 17.27
N TYR A 97 -10.16 -4.45 17.88
CA TYR A 97 -11.34 -5.09 18.46
C TYR A 97 -10.98 -5.97 19.64
N SER A 98 -11.95 -6.25 20.51
CA SER A 98 -11.78 -7.23 21.60
C SER A 98 -12.21 -8.61 21.10
N ASP A 99 -11.42 -9.63 21.41
CA ASP A 99 -11.80 -11.02 21.19
C ASP A 99 -12.73 -11.54 22.32
N LEU A 100 -13.29 -12.74 22.13
CA LEU A 100 -14.18 -13.37 23.11
C LEU A 100 -13.47 -13.73 24.43
N LYS A 101 -12.14 -13.77 24.45
CA LYS A 101 -11.34 -14.06 25.66
C LYS A 101 -11.03 -12.78 26.44
N GLY A 102 -11.34 -11.60 25.91
CA GLY A 102 -11.08 -10.29 26.50
C GLY A 102 -9.70 -9.74 26.15
N ASN A 103 -9.03 -10.23 25.10
CA ASN A 103 -7.81 -9.62 24.59
C ASN A 103 -8.15 -8.48 23.62
N LEU A 104 -7.33 -7.43 23.63
CA LEU A 104 -7.35 -6.40 22.60
C LEU A 104 -6.54 -6.92 21.39
N VAL A 105 -7.22 -7.12 20.27
CA VAL A 105 -6.57 -7.52 19.01
C VAL A 105 -6.37 -6.28 18.15
N VAL A 106 -5.12 -6.03 17.79
CA VAL A 106 -4.69 -4.97 16.84
C VAL A 106 -4.28 -5.67 15.56
N ARG A 107 -5.11 -5.56 14.53
CA ARG A 107 -4.81 -6.08 13.21
C ARG A 107 -4.36 -4.94 12.32
N THR A 108 -3.15 -5.01 11.78
CA THR A 108 -2.58 -4.02 10.86
C THR A 108 -2.24 -4.66 9.52
N GLU A 109 -2.54 -3.95 8.44
CA GLU A 109 -2.10 -4.29 7.10
C GLU A 109 -1.00 -3.31 6.66
N LEU A 110 0.18 -3.83 6.35
CA LEU A 110 1.31 -3.02 5.89
C LEU A 110 1.18 -2.72 4.40
N ARG A 111 1.62 -1.50 3.99
CA ARG A 111 1.75 -1.16 2.57
C ARG A 111 2.89 -1.92 1.94
N ARG A 112 2.68 -2.36 0.70
CA ARG A 112 3.71 -3.03 -0.11
C ARG A 112 4.47 -2.00 -0.92
N PRO A 113 5.80 -1.89 -0.79
CA PRO A 113 6.60 -1.03 -1.65
C PRO A 113 6.68 -1.61 -3.07
N VAL A 114 6.55 -0.77 -4.08
CA VAL A 114 6.65 -1.15 -5.50
C VAL A 114 7.79 -0.44 -6.24
N ALA A 115 8.26 0.70 -5.71
CA ALA A 115 9.45 1.39 -6.22
C ALA A 115 10.16 2.14 -5.09
N ARG A 116 11.47 2.39 -5.24
CA ARG A 116 12.27 3.23 -4.37
C ARG A 116 12.71 4.50 -5.08
N ILE A 117 12.38 5.63 -4.52
CA ILE A 117 12.81 6.94 -5.00
C ILE A 117 14.16 7.25 -4.36
N VAL A 118 15.18 7.43 -5.20
CA VAL A 118 16.56 7.73 -4.80
C VAL A 118 16.91 9.16 -5.21
N ARG A 119 17.49 9.93 -4.29
CA ARG A 119 17.95 11.28 -4.56
C ARG A 119 19.32 11.55 -3.94
N ASN A 120 20.05 12.51 -4.52
CA ASN A 120 21.41 12.85 -4.08
C ASN A 120 21.43 13.87 -2.93
N ASP A 121 20.36 14.60 -2.71
CA ASP A 121 20.30 15.81 -1.87
C ASP A 121 19.39 15.67 -0.65
N GLY A 122 19.09 14.45 -0.22
CA GLY A 122 18.25 14.21 0.95
C GLY A 122 17.83 12.76 1.12
N PRO A 123 16.94 12.45 2.08
CA PRO A 123 16.49 11.09 2.30
C PRO A 123 15.68 10.57 1.12
N ASP A 124 15.84 9.30 0.83
CA ASP A 124 15.08 8.53 -0.13
C ASP A 124 13.60 8.38 0.31
N GLY A 125 12.80 7.74 -0.52
CA GLY A 125 11.43 7.33 -0.21
C GLY A 125 11.04 6.08 -0.96
N TYR A 126 9.85 5.59 -0.69
CA TYR A 126 9.24 4.47 -1.41
C TYR A 126 7.89 4.89 -1.99
N ILE A 127 7.49 4.25 -3.06
CA ILE A 127 6.13 4.27 -3.58
C ILE A 127 5.49 2.95 -3.19
N ALA A 128 4.34 3.01 -2.54
CA ALA A 128 3.53 1.84 -2.23
C ALA A 128 2.63 1.44 -3.40
N GLU A 129 2.14 0.21 -3.39
CA GLU A 129 1.19 -0.33 -4.38
C GLU A 129 -0.09 0.53 -4.52
N ASP A 130 -0.56 1.15 -3.45
CA ASP A 130 -1.70 2.07 -3.46
C ASP A 130 -1.34 3.51 -3.88
N GLY A 131 -0.12 3.73 -4.37
CA GLY A 131 0.41 5.02 -4.81
C GLY A 131 0.89 5.92 -3.67
N THR A 132 0.77 5.52 -2.40
CA THR A 132 1.21 6.32 -1.25
C THR A 132 2.73 6.46 -1.24
N ILE A 133 3.22 7.69 -0.99
CA ILE A 133 4.64 7.94 -0.78
C ILE A 133 4.98 7.67 0.68
N MET A 134 5.96 6.77 0.89
CA MET A 134 6.44 6.37 2.21
C MET A 134 7.88 6.84 2.41
N PRO A 135 8.28 7.16 3.64
CA PRO A 135 9.69 7.42 3.97
C PRO A 135 10.53 6.12 3.89
N VAL A 136 11.84 6.24 4.03
CA VAL A 136 12.72 5.09 4.28
C VAL A 136 12.60 4.63 5.73
N SER A 137 12.96 3.37 5.97
CA SER A 137 13.07 2.79 7.31
C SER A 137 14.49 2.28 7.53
N ASP A 138 15.01 2.44 8.73
CA ASP A 138 16.32 1.90 9.13
C ASP A 138 16.27 0.36 9.33
N LYS A 139 15.07 -0.21 9.45
CA LYS A 139 14.86 -1.64 9.73
C LYS A 139 14.91 -2.50 8.47
N PHE A 140 14.52 -1.95 7.32
CA PHE A 140 14.35 -2.75 6.11
C PHE A 140 14.58 -1.96 4.83
N THR A 141 15.17 -2.61 3.83
CA THR A 141 15.30 -2.09 2.47
C THR A 141 14.64 -3.05 1.49
N ALA A 142 13.57 -2.60 0.84
CA ALA A 142 12.87 -3.40 -0.16
C ALA A 142 13.66 -3.48 -1.47
N ARG A 143 13.64 -4.66 -2.10
CA ARG A 143 14.20 -4.88 -3.45
C ARG A 143 13.11 -4.60 -4.47
N VAL A 144 13.07 -3.37 -4.95
CA VAL A 144 12.11 -2.87 -5.93
C VAL A 144 12.84 -2.01 -6.95
N VAL A 145 12.19 -1.70 -8.07
CA VAL A 145 12.75 -0.83 -9.11
C VAL A 145 13.13 0.53 -8.53
N LEU A 146 14.26 1.08 -8.97
CA LEU A 146 14.75 2.39 -8.53
C LEU A 146 14.17 3.51 -9.40
N ILE A 147 13.87 4.65 -8.79
CA ILE A 147 13.45 5.87 -9.49
C ILE A 147 14.42 6.98 -9.11
N SER A 148 15.00 7.62 -10.11
CA SER A 148 15.94 8.72 -9.95
C SER A 148 15.65 9.87 -10.91
N GLY A 149 16.47 10.90 -10.88
CA GLY A 149 16.42 12.02 -11.82
C GLY A 149 15.81 13.29 -11.22
N PRO A 150 15.78 14.39 -11.99
CA PRO A 150 15.39 15.72 -11.48
C PRO A 150 13.96 15.79 -10.91
N TYR A 151 13.05 14.94 -11.37
CA TYR A 151 11.65 14.98 -10.95
C TYR A 151 11.38 14.38 -9.56
N VAL A 152 12.32 13.58 -9.00
CA VAL A 152 12.10 12.84 -7.74
C VAL A 152 11.76 13.74 -6.55
N ASN A 153 12.31 14.96 -6.50
CA ASN A 153 11.97 15.92 -5.45
C ASN A 153 10.51 16.37 -5.51
N SER A 154 9.92 16.40 -6.71
CA SER A 154 8.50 16.69 -6.89
C SER A 154 7.62 15.51 -6.45
N LEU A 155 8.05 14.28 -6.73
CA LEU A 155 7.35 13.06 -6.29
C LEU A 155 7.32 12.98 -4.75
N LEU A 156 8.45 13.19 -4.09
CA LEU A 156 8.56 13.08 -2.63
C LEU A 156 7.76 14.15 -1.85
N ARG A 157 7.30 15.21 -2.52
CA ARG A 157 6.40 16.22 -1.94
C ARG A 157 4.93 15.81 -2.01
N GLN A 158 4.60 14.83 -2.84
CA GLN A 158 3.23 14.32 -2.96
C GLN A 158 2.91 13.37 -1.81
N LYS A 159 1.63 13.22 -1.49
CA LYS A 159 1.18 12.21 -0.55
C LYS A 159 0.86 10.91 -1.24
N ASN A 160 0.26 11.00 -2.43
CA ASN A 160 -0.14 9.85 -3.22
C ASN A 160 -0.03 10.16 -4.72
N LEU A 161 0.45 9.20 -5.51
CA LEU A 161 0.56 9.34 -6.96
C LEU A 161 -0.80 9.41 -7.66
N ASN A 162 -1.85 8.86 -7.05
CA ASN A 162 -3.21 8.91 -7.60
C ASN A 162 -3.85 10.31 -7.53
N ASP A 163 -3.20 11.27 -6.86
CA ASP A 163 -3.73 12.63 -6.75
C ASP A 163 -3.54 13.47 -8.02
N PHE A 164 -2.73 13.00 -8.99
CA PHE A 164 -2.47 13.70 -10.25
C PHE A 164 -2.24 12.73 -11.41
N GLU A 165 -2.51 13.16 -12.65
CA GLU A 165 -2.57 12.29 -13.82
C GLU A 165 -1.23 11.64 -14.17
N ASP A 166 -0.15 12.44 -14.22
CA ASP A 166 1.21 11.90 -14.49
C ASP A 166 1.64 10.90 -13.41
N GLY A 167 1.17 11.07 -12.17
CA GLY A 167 1.42 10.13 -11.08
C GLY A 167 0.70 8.80 -11.29
N LYS A 168 -0.57 8.81 -11.70
CA LYS A 168 -1.32 7.59 -12.04
C LYS A 168 -0.65 6.83 -13.18
N ASN A 169 -0.24 7.55 -14.22
CA ASN A 169 0.44 6.95 -15.35
C ASN A 169 1.80 6.35 -14.95
N LEU A 170 2.56 7.03 -14.08
CA LEU A 170 3.80 6.49 -13.51
C LEU A 170 3.55 5.24 -12.67
N LEU A 171 2.52 5.25 -11.81
CA LEU A 171 2.15 4.08 -11.02
C LEU A 171 1.77 2.90 -11.93
N GLY A 172 0.96 3.13 -12.95
CA GLY A 172 0.60 2.11 -13.94
C GLY A 172 1.82 1.55 -14.70
N LEU A 173 2.84 2.38 -15.00
CA LEU A 173 4.09 1.91 -15.59
C LEU A 173 4.87 1.02 -14.61
N ILE A 174 4.97 1.41 -13.34
CA ILE A 174 5.65 0.63 -12.29
C ILE A 174 4.95 -0.72 -12.10
N GLU A 175 3.62 -0.72 -12.07
CA GLU A 175 2.81 -1.94 -11.97
C GLU A 175 3.02 -2.85 -13.19
N ALA A 176 3.03 -2.29 -14.40
CA ALA A 176 3.28 -3.05 -15.62
C ALA A 176 4.68 -3.70 -15.63
N ILE A 177 5.69 -3.04 -15.04
CA ILE A 177 7.03 -3.63 -14.88
C ILE A 177 7.00 -4.74 -13.82
N ARG A 178 6.39 -4.50 -12.67
CA ARG A 178 6.34 -5.46 -11.55
C ARG A 178 5.58 -6.74 -11.91
N ASP A 179 4.46 -6.60 -12.59
CA ASP A 179 3.51 -7.71 -12.84
C ASP A 179 3.93 -8.59 -14.01
N ASP A 180 4.88 -8.16 -14.83
CA ASP A 180 5.50 -8.97 -15.90
C ASP A 180 6.85 -9.52 -15.43
N GLU A 181 7.00 -10.85 -15.39
CA GLU A 181 8.19 -11.55 -14.89
C GLU A 181 9.47 -11.11 -15.65
N PHE A 182 9.38 -10.92 -16.97
CA PHE A 182 10.52 -10.49 -17.79
C PHE A 182 10.91 -9.05 -17.47
N TRP A 183 9.95 -8.13 -17.44
CA TRP A 183 10.25 -6.71 -17.17
C TRP A 183 10.69 -6.48 -15.74
N ASN A 184 10.13 -7.19 -14.78
CA ASN A 184 10.54 -7.14 -13.36
C ASN A 184 11.99 -7.60 -13.16
N ALA A 185 12.45 -8.56 -13.95
CA ALA A 185 13.84 -9.01 -13.92
C ALA A 185 14.79 -8.12 -14.76
N GLN A 186 14.28 -7.49 -15.83
CA GLN A 186 15.09 -6.77 -16.79
C GLN A 186 15.27 -5.29 -16.47
N ILE A 187 14.27 -4.61 -15.88
CA ILE A 187 14.32 -3.18 -15.61
C ILE A 187 14.82 -2.93 -14.18
N ALA A 188 15.98 -2.29 -14.06
CA ALA A 188 16.59 -1.97 -12.76
C ALA A 188 16.20 -0.58 -12.26
N GLN A 189 16.10 0.39 -13.17
CA GLN A 189 15.94 1.79 -12.80
C GLN A 189 15.13 2.56 -13.83
N LEU A 190 14.37 3.54 -13.36
CA LEU A 190 13.71 4.59 -14.11
C LEU A 190 14.37 5.92 -13.77
N GLU A 191 14.84 6.65 -14.75
CA GLU A 191 15.24 8.04 -14.58
C GLU A 191 14.14 8.96 -15.14
N ILE A 192 13.68 9.91 -14.33
CA ILE A 192 12.58 10.81 -14.68
C ILE A 192 13.12 12.24 -14.81
N ASP A 193 13.05 12.78 -16.01
CA ASP A 193 13.48 14.16 -16.27
C ASP A 193 12.48 15.19 -15.73
N SER A 194 12.86 16.48 -15.79
CA SER A 194 12.02 17.59 -15.30
C SER A 194 10.68 17.75 -16.05
N LYS A 195 10.51 17.10 -17.20
CA LYS A 195 9.29 17.11 -18.03
C LYS A 195 8.49 15.80 -17.92
N MET A 196 8.80 14.96 -16.92
CA MET A 196 8.16 13.66 -16.71
C MET A 196 8.41 12.65 -17.84
N ARG A 197 9.51 12.80 -18.61
CA ARG A 197 9.93 11.76 -19.54
C ARG A 197 10.82 10.75 -18.82
N ILE A 198 10.62 9.50 -19.15
CA ILE A 198 11.24 8.37 -18.47
C ILE A 198 12.27 7.71 -19.40
N THR A 199 13.44 7.46 -18.85
CA THR A 199 14.46 6.57 -19.40
C THR A 199 14.55 5.35 -18.53
N LEU A 200 14.42 4.15 -19.12
CA LEU A 200 14.60 2.88 -18.42
C LEU A 200 16.05 2.42 -18.57
N PHE A 201 16.59 1.88 -17.49
CA PHE A 201 17.91 1.26 -17.46
C PHE A 201 17.73 -0.22 -17.16
N PRO A 202 18.22 -1.10 -18.03
CA PRO A 202 18.12 -2.53 -17.83
C PRO A 202 19.08 -3.02 -16.73
N GLN A 203 18.79 -4.18 -16.17
CA GLN A 203 19.67 -4.90 -15.25
C GLN A 203 20.86 -5.54 -15.99
N VAL A 204 20.63 -5.94 -17.24
CA VAL A 204 21.61 -6.56 -18.13
C VAL A 204 21.58 -5.83 -19.46
N GLY A 205 22.72 -5.28 -19.89
CA GLY A 205 22.88 -4.43 -21.08
C GLY A 205 23.27 -3.01 -20.68
N ASP A 206 23.80 -2.26 -21.66
CA ASP A 206 24.26 -0.87 -21.47
C ASP A 206 23.34 0.15 -22.17
N GLU A 207 22.27 -0.34 -22.80
CA GLU A 207 21.37 0.51 -23.57
C GLU A 207 20.48 1.38 -22.68
N ARG A 208 20.33 2.63 -23.05
CA ARG A 208 19.36 3.55 -22.47
C ARG A 208 18.06 3.48 -23.26
N ILE A 209 16.96 3.11 -22.60
CA ILE A 209 15.67 2.96 -23.24
C ILE A 209 14.85 4.23 -22.99
N GLU A 210 14.78 5.12 -23.98
CA GLU A 210 13.94 6.32 -23.92
C GLU A 210 12.48 5.93 -24.09
N PHE A 211 11.82 5.76 -22.95
CA PHE A 211 10.41 5.38 -22.88
C PHE A 211 9.50 6.59 -23.17
N GLY A 212 10.00 7.81 -22.85
CA GLY A 212 9.21 9.03 -22.94
C GLY A 212 8.18 9.15 -21.82
N LYS A 213 7.04 9.78 -22.07
CA LYS A 213 5.98 9.89 -21.08
C LYS A 213 5.43 8.51 -20.71
N PRO A 214 4.99 8.30 -19.44
CA PRO A 214 4.44 7.01 -18.95
C PRO A 214 3.02 6.71 -19.49
N GLU A 215 2.79 7.00 -20.75
CA GLU A 215 1.56 6.79 -21.49
C GLU A 215 1.72 5.62 -22.46
N ASN A 216 0.63 4.90 -22.74
CA ASN A 216 0.63 3.77 -23.68
C ASN A 216 1.69 2.69 -23.37
N SER A 217 1.91 2.43 -22.08
CA SER A 217 2.98 1.53 -21.59
C SER A 217 2.92 0.14 -22.23
N GLU A 218 1.72 -0.42 -22.40
CA GLU A 218 1.52 -1.73 -23.03
C GLU A 218 2.07 -1.77 -24.47
N VAL A 219 1.77 -0.76 -25.28
CA VAL A 219 2.24 -0.68 -26.69
C VAL A 219 3.75 -0.55 -26.73
N LYS A 220 4.33 0.28 -25.87
CA LYS A 220 5.78 0.49 -25.79
C LYS A 220 6.51 -0.78 -25.34
N PHE A 221 5.99 -1.49 -24.33
CA PHE A 221 6.56 -2.76 -23.90
C PHE A 221 6.43 -3.85 -24.96
N LYS A 222 5.34 -3.92 -25.71
CA LYS A 222 5.24 -4.83 -26.87
C LYS A 222 6.32 -4.56 -27.91
N LYS A 223 6.56 -3.31 -28.26
CA LYS A 223 7.66 -2.91 -29.16
C LYS A 223 9.01 -3.35 -28.58
N LEU A 224 9.28 -3.00 -27.31
CA LEU A 224 10.52 -3.31 -26.66
C LEU A 224 10.75 -4.84 -26.55
N MET A 225 9.70 -5.62 -26.35
CA MET A 225 9.77 -7.09 -26.34
C MET A 225 10.23 -7.65 -27.68
N ILE A 226 9.74 -7.10 -28.80
CA ILE A 226 10.21 -7.46 -30.15
C ILE A 226 11.71 -7.12 -30.29
N PHE A 227 12.14 -5.97 -29.79
CA PHE A 227 13.55 -5.58 -29.80
C PHE A 227 14.43 -6.60 -29.06
N TYR A 228 14.04 -7.01 -27.86
CA TYR A 228 14.79 -7.98 -27.06
C TYR A 228 14.75 -9.39 -27.64
N LYS A 229 13.62 -9.85 -28.18
CA LYS A 229 13.45 -11.24 -28.66
C LYS A 229 13.90 -11.44 -30.10
N GLU A 230 13.71 -10.45 -30.98
CA GLU A 230 13.91 -10.63 -32.42
C GLU A 230 15.12 -9.87 -32.96
N ILE A 231 15.47 -8.71 -32.39
CA ILE A 231 16.52 -7.86 -32.94
C ILE A 231 17.85 -8.15 -32.25
N LEU A 232 17.96 -7.99 -30.92
CA LEU A 232 19.20 -8.16 -30.19
C LEU A 232 19.88 -9.52 -30.39
N PRO A 233 19.18 -10.65 -30.42
CA PRO A 233 19.80 -11.95 -30.67
C PRO A 233 20.46 -12.07 -32.06
N ARG A 234 20.00 -11.29 -33.03
CA ARG A 234 20.54 -11.34 -34.42
C ARG A 234 21.71 -10.38 -34.63
N VAL A 235 21.72 -9.25 -33.93
CA VAL A 235 22.71 -8.18 -34.16
C VAL A 235 23.76 -8.09 -33.06
N GLY A 236 23.51 -8.71 -31.92
CA GLY A 236 24.34 -8.64 -30.71
C GLY A 236 23.76 -7.75 -29.62
N TRP A 237 23.89 -8.18 -28.38
CA TRP A 237 23.30 -7.53 -27.19
C TRP A 237 23.89 -6.14 -26.89
N ASN A 238 25.14 -5.90 -27.26
CA ASN A 238 25.81 -4.62 -27.01
C ASN A 238 25.92 -3.77 -28.28
N LYS A 239 25.05 -4.02 -29.27
CA LYS A 239 25.09 -3.31 -30.56
C LYS A 239 24.62 -1.87 -30.44
N TYR A 240 23.61 -1.62 -29.61
CA TYR A 240 22.95 -0.34 -29.46
C TYR A 240 23.17 0.20 -28.06
N SER A 241 23.48 1.51 -27.97
CA SER A 241 23.61 2.22 -26.70
C SER A 241 22.34 3.00 -26.31
N ARG A 242 21.42 3.16 -27.28
CA ARG A 242 20.20 3.94 -27.13
C ARG A 242 19.07 3.30 -27.91
N VAL A 243 17.90 3.20 -27.27
CA VAL A 243 16.66 2.69 -27.86
C VAL A 243 15.53 3.67 -27.57
N ASN A 244 14.93 4.23 -28.60
CA ASN A 244 13.85 5.20 -28.45
C ASN A 244 12.50 4.56 -28.82
N LEU A 245 11.53 4.64 -27.90
CA LEU A 245 10.18 4.08 -28.00
C LEU A 245 9.09 5.14 -28.22
N GLU A 246 9.46 6.43 -28.26
CA GLU A 246 8.48 7.53 -28.38
C GLU A 246 7.83 7.60 -29.76
N TYR A 247 8.49 7.11 -30.79
CA TYR A 247 7.95 7.11 -32.16
C TYR A 247 6.85 6.07 -32.33
N GLU A 248 5.74 6.48 -32.92
CA GLU A 248 4.61 5.59 -33.17
C GLU A 248 4.98 4.53 -34.23
N GLY A 249 4.63 3.26 -33.97
CA GLY A 249 4.82 2.16 -34.91
C GLY A 249 6.26 1.72 -35.18
N GLN A 250 7.27 2.36 -34.60
CA GLN A 250 8.70 2.03 -34.85
C GLN A 250 9.55 2.09 -33.59
N ILE A 251 10.74 1.48 -33.65
CA ILE A 251 11.81 1.59 -32.68
C ILE A 251 13.00 2.23 -33.39
N VAL A 252 13.59 3.23 -32.78
CA VAL A 252 14.85 3.82 -33.26
C VAL A 252 15.96 3.40 -32.30
N ALA A 253 16.98 2.70 -32.82
CA ALA A 253 18.10 2.20 -32.02
C ALA A 253 19.44 2.66 -32.63
N GLU A 254 20.34 3.18 -31.79
CA GLU A 254 21.64 3.78 -32.15
C GLU A 254 22.78 3.16 -31.37
#